data_9412a51b91457396086398c8683ec594
#
_entry.id   9412a51b91457396086398c8683ec594
#
_cell.length_a   1.000
_cell.length_b   1.000
_cell.length_c   1.000
_cell.angle_alpha   90.00
_cell.angle_beta   90.00
_cell.angle_gamma   90.00
#
_symmetry.space_group_name_H-M   'P 1'
#
loop_
_entity.id
_entity.type
_entity.pdbx_description
1 polymer ?
#
loop_
_entity_poly.entity_id
_entity_poly.type
_entity_poly.pdbx_seq_one_letter_code
_entity_poly.pdbx_strand_id
1 'polypeptide(L)'
;MRLLFIGKRFNTNRDALLEKFGRNYQFPLHLAQRHSVTLWLVDYHSKTTIQCSDGPLTITSTPVKNLAVFKHYLLGTYQTTQPIDMVIASGDCYIALMAQRIAKKLQAKFIFDVYDKYDEFSGYIKPLGFDLFGHLLKTADMRLFASHALLHSLGQPEHDAILSNGLDANHFRPIDKAKARHKLQLPADATYVGYFGSMEPDRGVQDLIAAVQILREQGQRIELLLGGKAHNSLQLDQPGIRYLGNVPFADVPYALAASDVLAIPYRRSPFMDAGASNKIAEAMACQRPIVATRSPNLTANFPQQAQELEPYLAESSQPSSLATVLAQQLLDRKLVAAPQNIYWSGITSTLEQDLKRLNHDPA
;
A
#
# COMPACT_ATOMS: atom_id res chain seq x y z
N MET A 1 21.75 -13.80 5.74
CA MET A 1 21.62 -12.75 6.75
C MET A 1 20.60 -13.16 7.80
N ARG A 2 20.77 -12.66 9.02
CA ARG A 2 19.78 -12.77 10.10
C ARG A 2 19.13 -11.44 10.33
N LEU A 3 17.84 -11.38 10.13
CA LEU A 3 17.06 -10.15 10.10
C LEU A 3 16.02 -10.15 11.22
N LEU A 4 15.95 -9.05 11.98
CA LEU A 4 14.86 -8.79 12.89
C LEU A 4 13.96 -7.71 12.28
N PHE A 5 12.76 -8.10 11.90
CA PHE A 5 11.76 -7.16 11.40
C PHE A 5 10.80 -6.78 12.53
N ILE A 6 10.68 -5.49 12.84
CA ILE A 6 9.78 -4.97 13.87
C ILE A 6 8.72 -4.12 13.19
N GLY A 7 7.47 -4.56 13.26
CA GLY A 7 6.37 -3.90 12.56
C GLY A 7 5.15 -3.67 13.42
N LYS A 8 4.21 -2.89 12.90
CA LYS A 8 2.90 -2.69 13.50
C LYS A 8 1.96 -3.81 13.07
N ARG A 9 1.22 -4.43 14.03
CA ARG A 9 0.30 -5.52 13.71
C ARG A 9 -0.93 -5.06 12.96
N PHE A 10 -1.53 -3.94 13.35
CA PHE A 10 -2.75 -3.44 12.74
C PHE A 10 -2.48 -2.22 11.86
N ASN A 11 -2.83 -2.31 10.59
CA ASN A 11 -2.81 -1.20 9.64
C ASN A 11 -4.21 -1.00 9.05
N THR A 12 -4.73 0.22 9.11
CA THR A 12 -6.06 0.57 8.57
C THR A 12 -7.19 -0.38 9.01
N ASN A 13 -7.18 -0.78 10.28
CA ASN A 13 -8.12 -1.74 10.89
C ASN A 13 -8.02 -3.19 10.37
N ARG A 14 -6.93 -3.54 9.68
CA ARG A 14 -6.64 -4.91 9.24
C ARG A 14 -5.53 -5.53 10.09
N ASP A 15 -5.70 -6.79 10.45
CA ASP A 15 -4.72 -7.56 11.23
C ASP A 15 -3.70 -8.23 10.30
N ALA A 16 -2.48 -7.69 10.26
CA ALA A 16 -1.41 -8.23 9.41
C ALA A 16 -1.10 -9.71 9.75
N LEU A 17 -1.22 -10.12 11.02
CA LEU A 17 -0.92 -11.48 11.46
C LEU A 17 -2.02 -12.46 11.05
N LEU A 18 -3.28 -12.17 11.38
CA LEU A 18 -4.38 -13.11 11.13
C LEU A 18 -4.79 -13.17 9.65
N GLU A 19 -4.72 -12.04 8.96
CA GLU A 19 -5.06 -11.96 7.54
C GLU A 19 -3.86 -12.24 6.62
N LYS A 20 -2.66 -12.42 7.17
CA LYS A 20 -1.39 -12.58 6.43
C LYS A 20 -1.20 -11.50 5.37
N PHE A 21 -1.53 -10.27 5.72
CA PHE A 21 -1.69 -9.17 4.79
C PHE A 21 -0.70 -8.03 5.00
N GLY A 22 -0.39 -7.36 3.89
CA GLY A 22 0.36 -6.10 3.85
C GLY A 22 1.87 -6.27 4.04
N ARG A 23 2.58 -5.15 3.90
CA ARG A 23 4.06 -5.12 3.92
C ARG A 23 4.67 -5.65 5.21
N ASN A 24 4.04 -5.41 6.36
CA ASN A 24 4.54 -5.85 7.65
C ASN A 24 4.49 -7.38 7.84
N TYR A 25 3.79 -8.09 6.96
CA TYR A 25 3.73 -9.54 6.95
C TYR A 25 4.40 -10.14 5.71
N GLN A 26 4.02 -9.67 4.53
CA GLN A 26 4.44 -10.27 3.27
C GLN A 26 5.92 -10.04 2.98
N PHE A 27 6.45 -8.85 3.27
CA PHE A 27 7.86 -8.58 3.02
C PHE A 27 8.78 -9.47 3.86
N PRO A 28 8.66 -9.57 5.20
CA PRO A 28 9.46 -10.50 5.99
C PRO A 28 9.22 -11.97 5.61
N LEU A 29 8.00 -12.36 5.21
CA LEU A 29 7.70 -13.72 4.76
C LEU A 29 8.49 -14.10 3.49
N HIS A 30 8.55 -13.21 2.52
CA HIS A 30 9.32 -13.42 1.29
C HIS A 30 10.84 -13.41 1.54
N LEU A 31 11.34 -12.56 2.44
CA LEU A 31 12.75 -12.59 2.86
C LEU A 31 13.11 -13.89 3.58
N ALA A 32 12.18 -14.44 4.38
CA ALA A 32 12.40 -15.66 5.13
C ALA A 32 12.66 -16.90 4.25
N GLN A 33 12.28 -16.85 2.97
CA GLN A 33 12.58 -17.93 2.01
C GLN A 33 14.09 -18.13 1.77
N ARG A 34 14.90 -17.10 2.01
CA ARG A 34 16.34 -17.09 1.73
C ARG A 34 17.21 -16.62 2.90
N HIS A 35 16.59 -16.11 3.95
CA HIS A 35 17.27 -15.56 5.13
C HIS A 35 16.64 -16.06 6.41
N SER A 36 17.37 -16.00 7.53
CA SER A 36 16.79 -16.21 8.85
C SER A 36 16.07 -14.94 9.28
N VAL A 37 14.75 -14.96 9.32
CA VAL A 37 13.94 -13.78 9.64
C VAL A 37 13.07 -14.03 10.86
N THR A 38 13.14 -13.12 11.82
CA THR A 38 12.19 -13.02 12.93
C THR A 38 11.33 -11.81 12.74
N LEU A 39 10.00 -12.00 12.70
CA LEU A 39 9.01 -10.94 12.66
C LEU A 39 8.48 -10.67 14.06
N TRP A 40 8.68 -9.45 14.55
CA TRP A 40 8.08 -8.99 15.80
C TRP A 40 7.03 -7.91 15.50
N LEU A 41 5.76 -8.23 15.79
CA LEU A 41 4.63 -7.33 15.59
C LEU A 41 4.23 -6.67 16.90
N VAL A 42 4.30 -5.35 16.95
CA VAL A 42 3.79 -4.54 18.08
C VAL A 42 2.28 -4.37 17.91
N ASP A 43 1.55 -4.78 18.95
CA ASP A 43 0.09 -4.83 18.94
C ASP A 43 -0.50 -3.74 19.86
N TYR A 44 -1.21 -2.79 19.25
CA TYR A 44 -1.85 -1.68 19.97
C TYR A 44 -3.28 -2.00 20.44
N HIS A 45 -3.83 -3.15 20.08
CA HIS A 45 -5.24 -3.48 20.30
C HIS A 45 -5.46 -4.62 21.29
N SER A 46 -4.70 -5.70 21.20
CA SER A 46 -4.92 -6.87 22.04
C SER A 46 -4.15 -6.80 23.38
N LYS A 47 -4.41 -7.81 24.23
CA LYS A 47 -3.74 -7.94 25.55
C LYS A 47 -2.86 -9.20 25.62
N THR A 48 -2.87 -10.05 24.60
CA THR A 48 -2.20 -11.34 24.61
C THR A 48 -1.00 -11.38 23.67
N THR A 49 0.09 -11.97 24.13
CA THR A 49 1.23 -12.28 23.27
C THR A 49 0.93 -13.54 22.46
N ILE A 50 1.23 -13.49 21.16
CA ILE A 50 1.09 -14.61 20.24
C ILE A 50 2.47 -14.98 19.73
N GLN A 51 2.78 -16.29 19.71
CA GLN A 51 3.98 -16.83 19.09
C GLN A 51 3.56 -17.92 18.11
N CYS A 52 4.03 -17.83 16.88
CA CYS A 52 3.74 -18.78 15.82
C CYS A 52 4.83 -18.75 14.74
N SER A 53 4.69 -19.60 13.74
CA SER A 53 5.55 -19.59 12.55
C SER A 53 4.72 -19.72 11.29
N ASP A 54 5.22 -19.20 10.17
CA ASP A 54 4.67 -19.39 8.83
C ASP A 54 5.83 -19.82 7.91
N GLY A 55 5.90 -21.14 7.66
CA GLY A 55 7.07 -21.71 7.02
C GLY A 55 8.37 -21.38 7.77
N PRO A 56 9.35 -20.77 7.10
CA PRO A 56 10.62 -20.40 7.74
C PRO A 56 10.55 -19.10 8.59
N LEU A 57 9.44 -18.35 8.54
CA LEU A 57 9.27 -17.11 9.28
C LEU A 57 8.84 -17.39 10.73
N THR A 58 9.65 -16.96 11.69
CA THR A 58 9.27 -16.97 13.11
C THR A 58 8.57 -15.67 13.46
N ILE A 59 7.41 -15.73 14.11
CA ILE A 59 6.55 -14.57 14.38
C ILE A 59 6.26 -14.46 15.86
N THR A 60 6.44 -13.26 16.42
CA THR A 60 5.97 -12.90 17.75
C THR A 60 5.12 -11.63 17.66
N SER A 61 3.93 -11.64 18.23
CA SER A 61 3.10 -10.43 18.38
C SER A 61 2.97 -10.11 19.87
N THR A 62 3.35 -8.89 20.26
CA THR A 62 3.36 -8.47 21.66
C THR A 62 2.54 -7.20 21.87
N PRO A 63 1.62 -7.16 22.84
CA PRO A 63 0.84 -5.97 23.18
C PRO A 63 1.73 -4.81 23.62
N VAL A 64 1.48 -3.61 23.12
CA VAL A 64 2.22 -2.40 23.50
C VAL A 64 2.15 -2.10 25.00
N LYS A 65 1.06 -2.49 25.68
CA LYS A 65 0.87 -2.33 27.12
C LYS A 65 1.66 -3.33 27.96
N ASN A 66 2.37 -4.26 27.35
CA ASN A 66 3.22 -5.21 28.06
C ASN A 66 4.48 -4.48 28.54
N LEU A 67 4.80 -4.62 29.84
CA LEU A 67 6.00 -4.05 30.45
C LEU A 67 7.29 -4.46 29.72
N ALA A 68 7.30 -5.64 29.07
CA ALA A 68 8.44 -6.09 28.28
C ALA A 68 8.67 -5.17 27.07
N VAL A 69 7.60 -4.75 26.35
CA VAL A 69 7.70 -3.80 25.22
C VAL A 69 8.24 -2.46 25.71
N PHE A 70 7.77 -1.98 26.84
CA PHE A 70 8.27 -0.75 27.44
C PHE A 70 9.76 -0.85 27.81
N LYS A 71 10.21 -1.98 28.38
CA LYS A 71 11.63 -2.26 28.60
C LYS A 71 12.44 -2.21 27.29
N HIS A 72 11.96 -2.87 26.24
CA HIS A 72 12.62 -2.86 24.92
C HIS A 72 12.70 -1.44 24.36
N TYR A 73 11.60 -0.67 24.51
CA TYR A 73 11.55 0.72 24.07
C TYR A 73 12.57 1.59 24.80
N LEU A 74 12.65 1.51 26.13
CA LEU A 74 13.55 2.34 26.93
C LEU A 74 15.01 1.90 26.84
N LEU A 75 15.27 0.60 26.95
CA LEU A 75 16.60 0.04 27.13
C LEU A 75 17.21 -0.52 25.83
N GLY A 76 16.42 -0.65 24.76
CA GLY A 76 16.87 -1.28 23.51
C GLY A 76 17.31 -2.72 23.68
N THR A 77 16.78 -3.43 24.70
CA THR A 77 17.15 -4.82 24.95
C THR A 77 16.33 -5.76 24.08
N TYR A 78 16.98 -6.72 23.44
CA TYR A 78 16.34 -7.81 22.72
C TYR A 78 17.13 -9.08 22.99
N GLN A 79 16.46 -10.15 23.42
CA GLN A 79 17.12 -11.42 23.71
C GLN A 79 17.23 -12.24 22.45
N THR A 80 18.44 -12.57 22.07
CA THR A 80 18.74 -13.44 20.93
C THR A 80 19.93 -14.33 21.28
N THR A 81 19.89 -15.57 20.80
CA THR A 81 20.99 -16.53 20.96
C THR A 81 22.03 -16.42 19.83
N GLN A 82 21.73 -15.65 18.82
CA GLN A 82 22.58 -15.51 17.62
C GLN A 82 22.65 -14.03 17.21
N PRO A 83 23.80 -13.59 16.64
CA PRO A 83 23.93 -12.20 16.19
C PRO A 83 22.88 -11.88 15.12
N ILE A 84 22.36 -10.65 15.16
CA ILE A 84 21.46 -10.10 14.16
C ILE A 84 22.27 -9.15 13.28
N ASP A 85 22.15 -9.31 11.95
CA ASP A 85 22.87 -8.47 10.98
C ASP A 85 22.15 -7.13 10.81
N MET A 86 20.79 -7.16 10.75
CA MET A 86 19.97 -5.97 10.49
C MET A 86 18.68 -5.98 11.31
N VAL A 87 18.27 -4.80 11.76
CA VAL A 87 16.97 -4.55 12.35
C VAL A 87 16.19 -3.62 11.43
N ILE A 88 15.08 -4.10 10.90
CA ILE A 88 14.20 -3.36 9.98
C ILE A 88 12.95 -2.94 10.74
N ALA A 89 12.64 -1.65 10.75
CA ALA A 89 11.46 -1.12 11.43
C ALA A 89 10.42 -0.62 10.43
N SER A 90 9.16 -1.05 10.59
CA SER A 90 8.02 -0.61 9.80
C SER A 90 6.80 -0.35 10.69
N GLY A 91 6.12 0.76 10.51
CA GLY A 91 4.91 1.04 11.27
C GLY A 91 4.74 2.50 11.65
N ASP A 92 5.41 2.92 12.69
CA ASP A 92 5.42 4.32 13.13
C ASP A 92 6.78 4.71 13.74
N CYS A 93 6.94 5.99 14.02
CA CYS A 93 8.21 6.51 14.54
C CYS A 93 8.58 5.95 15.93
N TYR A 94 7.62 5.54 16.74
CA TYR A 94 7.90 4.98 18.07
C TYR A 94 8.44 3.55 17.96
N ILE A 95 7.87 2.75 17.05
CA ILE A 95 8.41 1.42 16.71
C ILE A 95 9.82 1.57 16.12
N ALA A 96 10.02 2.53 15.24
CA ALA A 96 11.31 2.77 14.61
C ALA A 96 12.37 3.22 15.64
N LEU A 97 12.03 4.07 16.62
CA LEU A 97 12.94 4.47 17.70
C LEU A 97 13.33 3.26 18.59
N MET A 98 12.37 2.39 18.89
CA MET A 98 12.65 1.15 19.64
C MET A 98 13.61 0.25 18.84
N ALA A 99 13.34 0.05 17.56
CA ALA A 99 14.17 -0.76 16.67
C ALA A 99 15.60 -0.20 16.55
N GLN A 100 15.75 1.13 16.41
CA GLN A 100 17.04 1.81 16.37
C GLN A 100 17.87 1.54 17.65
N ARG A 101 17.24 1.62 18.83
CA ARG A 101 17.91 1.33 20.11
C ARG A 101 18.33 -0.14 20.21
N ILE A 102 17.50 -1.05 19.72
CA ILE A 102 17.81 -2.47 19.67
C ILE A 102 18.99 -2.72 18.71
N ALA A 103 18.93 -2.16 17.50
CA ALA A 103 20.01 -2.28 16.51
C ALA A 103 21.35 -1.80 17.07
N LYS A 104 21.36 -0.62 17.71
CA LYS A 104 22.56 -0.08 18.36
C LYS A 104 23.14 -1.02 19.42
N LYS A 105 22.31 -1.64 20.26
CA LYS A 105 22.76 -2.58 21.29
C LYS A 105 23.26 -3.90 20.71
N LEU A 106 22.67 -4.36 19.62
CA LEU A 106 23.06 -5.59 18.94
C LEU A 106 24.23 -5.37 17.96
N GLN A 107 24.69 -4.12 17.79
CA GLN A 107 25.67 -3.72 16.78
C GLN A 107 25.23 -4.14 15.35
N ALA A 108 23.92 -4.10 15.13
CA ALA A 108 23.28 -4.39 13.85
C ALA A 108 23.00 -3.12 13.06
N LYS A 109 22.92 -3.23 11.72
CA LYS A 109 22.46 -2.12 10.86
C LYS A 109 21.00 -1.80 11.15
N PHE A 110 20.64 -0.52 11.19
CA PHE A 110 19.28 -0.05 11.37
C PHE A 110 18.66 0.41 10.06
N ILE A 111 17.58 -0.22 9.65
CA ILE A 111 16.84 0.11 8.43
C ILE A 111 15.45 0.66 8.80
N PHE A 112 15.13 1.84 8.29
CA PHE A 112 13.83 2.48 8.52
C PHE A 112 12.93 2.38 7.29
N ASP A 113 11.82 1.66 7.40
CA ASP A 113 10.80 1.55 6.36
C ASP A 113 9.80 2.71 6.48
N VAL A 114 9.95 3.68 5.56
CA VAL A 114 9.15 4.90 5.45
C VAL A 114 8.05 4.67 4.41
N TYR A 115 6.91 4.15 4.85
CA TYR A 115 5.82 3.87 3.90
C TYR A 115 4.79 4.99 3.78
N ASP A 116 4.87 6.00 4.64
CA ASP A 116 4.03 7.19 4.62
C ASP A 116 4.82 8.43 5.03
N LYS A 117 4.30 9.61 4.72
CA LYS A 117 4.83 10.89 5.17
C LYS A 117 4.29 11.19 6.57
N TYR A 118 4.96 10.63 7.59
CA TYR A 118 4.47 10.63 8.98
C TYR A 118 4.30 12.03 9.58
N ASP A 119 5.07 13.00 9.15
CA ASP A 119 5.00 14.40 9.60
C ASP A 119 3.73 15.13 9.11
N GLU A 120 3.01 14.58 8.15
CA GLU A 120 1.72 15.09 7.64
C GLU A 120 0.51 14.49 8.36
N PHE A 121 0.71 13.51 9.23
CA PHE A 121 -0.41 12.95 10.01
C PHE A 121 -0.88 13.92 11.09
N SER A 122 -2.20 14.10 11.20
CA SER A 122 -2.82 14.96 12.22
C SER A 122 -2.45 14.58 13.66
N GLY A 123 -2.04 13.33 13.89
CA GLY A 123 -1.56 12.81 15.18
C GLY A 123 -0.05 12.87 15.39
N TYR A 124 0.71 13.42 14.43
CA TYR A 124 2.16 13.54 14.59
C TYR A 124 2.50 14.67 15.59
N ILE A 125 3.19 14.30 16.66
CA ILE A 125 3.56 15.22 17.72
C ILE A 125 5.08 15.38 17.75
N LYS A 126 5.57 16.61 17.96
CA LYS A 126 6.97 16.93 18.23
C LYS A 126 7.15 17.24 19.73
N PRO A 127 7.36 16.23 20.57
CA PRO A 127 7.50 16.45 22.01
C PRO A 127 8.66 17.38 22.31
N LEU A 128 8.42 18.48 23.05
CA LEU A 128 9.43 19.51 23.35
C LEU A 128 10.13 20.06 22.11
N GLY A 129 9.47 20.06 20.96
CA GLY A 129 10.04 20.49 19.68
C GLY A 129 10.95 19.45 19.00
N PHE A 130 11.13 18.26 19.56
CA PHE A 130 11.96 17.22 18.97
C PHE A 130 11.26 16.54 17.80
N ASP A 131 11.86 16.63 16.62
CA ASP A 131 11.40 15.97 15.41
C ASP A 131 11.93 14.53 15.33
N LEU A 132 11.12 13.60 15.86
CA LEU A 132 11.49 12.17 15.89
C LEU A 132 11.61 11.60 14.48
N PHE A 133 10.71 11.97 13.56
CA PHE A 133 10.75 11.48 12.18
C PHE A 133 12.02 11.95 11.47
N GLY A 134 12.31 13.25 11.53
CA GLY A 134 13.54 13.79 10.97
C GLY A 134 14.81 13.22 11.60
N HIS A 135 14.80 12.89 12.92
CA HIS A 135 15.90 12.20 13.59
C HIS A 135 16.11 10.79 13.01
N LEU A 136 15.05 10.01 12.85
CA LEU A 136 15.13 8.64 12.33
C LEU A 136 15.59 8.61 10.87
N LEU A 137 15.12 9.55 10.04
CA LEU A 137 15.59 9.70 8.67
C LEU A 137 17.09 9.96 8.58
N LYS A 138 17.66 10.74 9.51
CA LYS A 138 19.09 11.07 9.55
C LYS A 138 19.99 9.97 10.09
N THR A 139 19.43 9.10 10.93
CA THR A 139 20.23 8.15 11.73
C THR A 139 20.05 6.70 11.30
N ALA A 140 19.18 6.41 10.35
CA ALA A 140 19.09 5.10 9.74
C ALA A 140 20.27 4.84 8.80
N ASP A 141 20.82 3.64 8.84
CA ASP A 141 21.87 3.18 7.90
C ASP A 141 21.33 3.11 6.47
N MET A 142 20.04 2.77 6.31
CA MET A 142 19.30 2.78 5.06
C MET A 142 17.82 3.12 5.33
N ARG A 143 17.19 3.83 4.39
CA ARG A 143 15.74 4.05 4.41
C ARG A 143 15.10 3.32 3.24
N LEU A 144 13.94 2.71 3.49
CA LEU A 144 13.11 2.09 2.46
C LEU A 144 11.89 2.97 2.24
N PHE A 145 11.64 3.38 1.01
CA PHE A 145 10.52 4.28 0.71
C PHE A 145 9.43 3.55 -0.07
N ALA A 146 8.17 3.77 0.32
CA ALA A 146 7.04 3.12 -0.33
C ALA A 146 6.78 3.63 -1.76
N SER A 147 7.32 4.79 -2.10
CA SER A 147 7.14 5.43 -3.41
C SER A 147 8.37 6.19 -3.87
N HIS A 148 8.50 6.38 -5.18
CA HIS A 148 9.53 7.25 -5.75
C HIS A 148 9.37 8.72 -5.30
N ALA A 149 8.13 9.19 -5.11
CA ALA A 149 7.88 10.54 -4.63
C ALA A 149 8.40 10.75 -3.20
N LEU A 150 8.23 9.76 -2.30
CA LEU A 150 8.80 9.80 -0.95
C LEU A 150 10.34 9.75 -0.99
N LEU A 151 10.91 8.87 -1.80
CA LEU A 151 12.37 8.78 -1.96
C LEU A 151 12.95 10.12 -2.44
N HIS A 152 12.35 10.74 -3.45
CA HIS A 152 12.82 12.03 -3.96
C HIS A 152 12.68 13.18 -2.94
N SER A 153 11.64 13.14 -2.10
CA SER A 153 11.39 14.22 -1.14
C SER A 153 12.17 14.10 0.17
N LEU A 154 12.46 12.87 0.62
CA LEU A 154 12.99 12.59 1.95
C LEU A 154 14.27 11.77 1.95
N GLY A 155 14.56 11.07 0.88
CA GLY A 155 15.63 10.10 0.79
C GLY A 155 16.87 10.60 0.04
N GLN A 156 17.84 9.69 -0.03
CA GLN A 156 19.07 9.81 -0.80
C GLN A 156 19.15 8.61 -1.74
N PRO A 157 18.84 8.75 -3.04
CA PRO A 157 18.73 7.62 -3.97
C PRO A 157 19.95 6.72 -4.06
N GLU A 158 21.13 7.22 -3.68
CA GLU A 158 22.39 6.46 -3.68
C GLU A 158 22.52 5.50 -2.48
N HIS A 159 21.81 5.80 -1.39
CA HIS A 159 21.89 5.05 -0.11
C HIS A 159 20.57 4.41 0.30
N ASP A 160 19.48 4.74 -0.36
CA ASP A 160 18.13 4.33 -0.03
C ASP A 160 17.52 3.48 -1.13
N ALA A 161 16.46 2.74 -0.80
CA ALA A 161 15.81 1.85 -1.74
C ALA A 161 14.28 2.03 -1.76
N ILE A 162 13.66 1.52 -2.81
CA ILE A 162 12.20 1.44 -2.91
C ILE A 162 11.72 0.09 -2.37
N LEU A 163 10.83 0.17 -1.39
CA LEU A 163 9.99 -0.94 -0.95
C LEU A 163 8.52 -0.55 -1.19
N SER A 164 8.04 -0.76 -2.41
CA SER A 164 6.64 -0.52 -2.75
C SER A 164 5.72 -1.54 -2.07
N ASN A 165 4.41 -1.27 -2.06
CA ASN A 165 3.43 -2.24 -1.61
C ASN A 165 3.23 -3.30 -2.69
N GLY A 166 3.58 -4.53 -2.37
CA GLY A 166 3.48 -5.66 -3.29
C GLY A 166 2.10 -6.30 -3.32
N LEU A 167 1.84 -7.02 -4.39
CA LEU A 167 0.64 -7.84 -4.57
C LEU A 167 1.00 -9.33 -4.46
N ASP A 168 0.03 -10.12 -4.02
CA ASP A 168 0.05 -11.57 -4.19
C ASP A 168 -0.48 -11.91 -5.59
N ALA A 169 0.39 -12.48 -6.43
CA ALA A 169 0.06 -12.88 -7.81
C ALA A 169 -1.01 -13.98 -7.89
N ASN A 170 -1.16 -14.80 -6.85
CA ASN A 170 -2.21 -15.81 -6.80
C ASN A 170 -3.58 -15.19 -6.52
N HIS A 171 -3.60 -14.07 -5.80
CA HIS A 171 -4.82 -13.37 -5.43
C HIS A 171 -5.24 -12.36 -6.51
N PHE A 172 -4.34 -11.45 -6.91
CA PHE A 172 -4.59 -10.46 -7.97
C PHE A 172 -4.14 -11.01 -9.32
N ARG A 173 -5.11 -11.56 -10.05
CA ARG A 173 -4.92 -12.17 -11.36
C ARG A 173 -6.14 -11.94 -12.24
N PRO A 174 -6.03 -12.08 -13.56
CA PRO A 174 -7.17 -11.99 -14.46
C PRO A 174 -8.25 -13.00 -14.08
N ILE A 175 -9.49 -12.53 -13.99
CA ILE A 175 -10.70 -13.33 -13.77
C ILE A 175 -11.65 -13.02 -14.93
N ASP A 176 -12.35 -14.04 -15.40
CA ASP A 176 -13.39 -13.87 -16.40
C ASP A 176 -14.51 -12.94 -15.90
N LYS A 177 -14.89 -11.96 -16.73
CA LYS A 177 -15.86 -10.92 -16.39
C LYS A 177 -17.26 -11.50 -16.11
N ALA A 178 -17.70 -12.47 -16.89
CA ALA A 178 -19.03 -13.08 -16.70
C ALA A 178 -19.08 -13.86 -15.38
N LYS A 179 -18.01 -14.61 -15.07
CA LYS A 179 -17.88 -15.31 -13.79
C LYS A 179 -17.86 -14.32 -12.61
N ALA A 180 -17.17 -13.20 -12.75
CA ALA A 180 -17.11 -12.17 -11.71
C ALA A 180 -18.48 -11.54 -11.46
N ARG A 181 -19.19 -11.16 -12.52
CA ARG A 181 -20.55 -10.59 -12.46
C ARG A 181 -21.55 -11.57 -11.86
N HIS A 182 -21.51 -12.83 -12.28
CA HIS A 182 -22.36 -13.87 -11.72
C HIS A 182 -22.14 -14.03 -10.20
N LYS A 183 -20.86 -14.08 -9.75
CA LYS A 183 -20.54 -14.18 -8.32
C LYS A 183 -21.06 -12.99 -7.53
N LEU A 184 -21.03 -11.78 -8.08
CA LEU A 184 -21.46 -10.54 -7.43
C LEU A 184 -22.94 -10.23 -7.70
N GLN A 185 -23.68 -11.12 -8.38
CA GLN A 185 -25.09 -10.95 -8.74
C GLN A 185 -25.34 -9.65 -9.52
N LEU A 186 -24.42 -9.34 -10.44
CA LEU A 186 -24.49 -8.18 -11.31
C LEU A 186 -25.06 -8.53 -12.70
N PRO A 187 -25.85 -7.65 -13.33
CA PRO A 187 -26.27 -7.80 -14.72
C PRO A 187 -25.10 -8.03 -15.68
N ALA A 188 -25.23 -8.99 -16.57
CA ALA A 188 -24.16 -9.39 -17.48
C ALA A 188 -23.90 -8.35 -18.58
N ASP A 189 -24.94 -7.63 -19.02
CA ASP A 189 -24.98 -6.70 -20.14
C ASP A 189 -24.75 -5.23 -19.76
N ALA A 190 -24.68 -4.91 -18.45
CA ALA A 190 -24.41 -3.56 -17.99
C ALA A 190 -22.94 -3.16 -18.24
N THR A 191 -22.70 -1.85 -18.40
CA THR A 191 -21.37 -1.27 -18.48
C THR A 191 -21.02 -0.67 -17.12
N TYR A 192 -19.95 -1.16 -16.49
CA TYR A 192 -19.53 -0.73 -15.16
C TYR A 192 -18.21 0.05 -15.18
N VAL A 193 -18.24 1.27 -14.61
CA VAL A 193 -17.04 1.97 -14.16
C VAL A 193 -16.84 1.65 -12.68
N GLY A 194 -15.72 1.04 -12.33
CA GLY A 194 -15.47 0.55 -10.97
C GLY A 194 -14.53 1.43 -10.16
N TYR A 195 -14.83 1.59 -8.86
CA TYR A 195 -13.89 2.08 -7.85
C TYR A 195 -14.03 1.24 -6.57
N PHE A 196 -12.88 0.75 -6.05
CA PHE A 196 -12.86 -0.10 -4.86
C PHE A 196 -11.82 0.38 -3.84
N GLY A 197 -12.28 0.65 -2.60
CA GLY A 197 -11.46 1.10 -1.48
C GLY A 197 -12.13 2.19 -0.64
N SER A 198 -11.39 2.82 0.27
CA SER A 198 -11.92 3.94 1.05
C SER A 198 -12.30 5.11 0.14
N MET A 199 -13.40 5.78 0.47
CA MET A 199 -13.96 6.87 -0.33
C MET A 199 -13.84 8.20 0.42
N GLU A 200 -12.68 8.42 1.06
CA GLU A 200 -12.38 9.71 1.69
C GLU A 200 -12.33 10.82 0.62
N PRO A 201 -12.53 12.10 0.98
CA PRO A 201 -12.65 13.21 0.03
C PRO A 201 -11.49 13.34 -0.97
N ASP A 202 -10.27 13.04 -0.52
CA ASP A 202 -9.05 13.06 -1.34
C ASP A 202 -8.99 11.94 -2.38
N ARG A 203 -9.86 10.92 -2.25
CA ARG A 203 -9.95 9.81 -3.22
C ARG A 203 -10.74 10.17 -4.48
N GLY A 204 -11.36 11.34 -4.53
CA GLY A 204 -12.01 11.88 -5.73
C GLY A 204 -13.26 11.13 -6.19
N VAL A 205 -13.89 10.30 -5.32
CA VAL A 205 -15.08 9.53 -5.68
C VAL A 205 -16.26 10.45 -6.00
N GLN A 206 -16.34 11.63 -5.37
CA GLN A 206 -17.35 12.63 -5.70
C GLN A 206 -17.19 13.13 -7.15
N ASP A 207 -15.95 13.33 -7.60
CA ASP A 207 -15.67 13.77 -8.97
C ASP A 207 -16.01 12.65 -9.97
N LEU A 208 -15.79 11.39 -9.57
CA LEU A 208 -16.17 10.22 -10.38
C LEU A 208 -17.68 10.06 -10.52
N ILE A 209 -18.45 10.28 -9.44
CA ILE A 209 -19.91 10.30 -9.48
C ILE A 209 -20.39 11.36 -10.48
N ALA A 210 -19.87 12.57 -10.38
CA ALA A 210 -20.22 13.65 -11.30
C ALA A 210 -19.83 13.35 -12.76
N ALA A 211 -18.66 12.74 -12.99
CA ALA A 211 -18.22 12.36 -14.31
C ALA A 211 -19.13 11.29 -14.96
N VAL A 212 -19.52 10.27 -14.20
CA VAL A 212 -20.45 9.24 -14.70
C VAL A 212 -21.84 9.84 -14.94
N GLN A 213 -22.29 10.79 -14.14
CA GLN A 213 -23.56 11.49 -14.36
C GLN A 213 -23.51 12.29 -15.68
N ILE A 214 -22.45 13.03 -15.98
CA ILE A 214 -22.26 13.73 -17.26
C ILE A 214 -22.43 12.75 -18.44
N LEU A 215 -21.79 11.58 -18.40
CA LEU A 215 -21.90 10.59 -19.46
C LEU A 215 -23.32 10.02 -19.61
N ARG A 216 -24.02 9.83 -18.51
CA ARG A 216 -25.43 9.36 -18.50
C ARG A 216 -26.38 10.42 -19.10
N GLU A 217 -26.18 11.70 -18.79
CA GLU A 217 -26.92 12.82 -19.39
C GLU A 217 -26.67 12.93 -20.91
N GLN A 218 -25.52 12.48 -21.38
CA GLN A 218 -25.19 12.33 -22.80
C GLN A 218 -25.78 11.05 -23.44
N GLY A 219 -26.60 10.29 -22.70
CA GLY A 219 -27.30 9.11 -23.20
C GLY A 219 -26.52 7.80 -23.07
N GLN A 220 -25.35 7.78 -22.43
CA GLN A 220 -24.59 6.55 -22.22
C GLN A 220 -25.20 5.70 -21.09
N ARG A 221 -25.34 4.37 -21.34
CA ARG A 221 -25.87 3.42 -20.36
C ARG A 221 -24.74 2.87 -19.50
N ILE A 222 -24.27 3.69 -18.55
CA ILE A 222 -23.15 3.37 -17.65
C ILE A 222 -23.65 3.35 -16.20
N GLU A 223 -23.19 2.38 -15.44
CA GLU A 223 -23.36 2.32 -13.99
C GLU A 223 -22.00 2.47 -13.30
N LEU A 224 -21.97 3.19 -12.18
CA LEU A 224 -20.82 3.28 -11.29
C LEU A 224 -20.90 2.14 -10.26
N LEU A 225 -19.90 1.26 -10.25
CA LEU A 225 -19.79 0.14 -9.31
C LEU A 225 -18.79 0.51 -8.19
N LEU A 226 -19.30 0.71 -6.99
CA LEU A 226 -18.52 1.14 -5.84
C LEU A 226 -18.42 0.07 -4.77
N GLY A 227 -17.24 -0.09 -4.18
CA GLY A 227 -17.04 -0.97 -3.04
C GLY A 227 -16.00 -0.43 -2.05
N GLY A 228 -16.28 -0.58 -0.76
CA GLY A 228 -15.42 -0.13 0.33
C GLY A 228 -16.12 0.85 1.27
N LYS A 229 -15.39 1.38 2.25
CA LYS A 229 -15.94 2.29 3.23
C LYS A 229 -16.24 3.66 2.61
N ALA A 230 -17.53 4.00 2.57
CA ALA A 230 -17.99 5.30 2.07
C ALA A 230 -17.77 6.41 3.11
N HIS A 231 -17.40 7.61 2.66
CA HIS A 231 -17.43 8.81 3.47
C HIS A 231 -18.86 9.33 3.58
N ASN A 232 -19.21 9.89 4.73
CA ASN A 232 -20.58 10.33 5.04
C ASN A 232 -21.12 11.45 4.11
N SER A 233 -20.24 12.17 3.42
CA SER A 233 -20.64 13.20 2.46
C SER A 233 -21.13 12.65 1.11
N LEU A 234 -20.94 11.36 0.83
CA LEU A 234 -21.32 10.76 -0.43
C LEU A 234 -22.78 10.31 -0.40
N GLN A 235 -23.53 10.72 -1.41
CA GLN A 235 -24.88 10.21 -1.66
C GLN A 235 -24.78 9.06 -2.66
N LEU A 236 -24.90 7.81 -2.16
CA LEU A 236 -24.73 6.61 -2.98
C LEU A 236 -26.06 5.99 -3.40
N ASP A 237 -27.17 6.39 -2.79
CA ASP A 237 -28.51 5.94 -3.15
C ASP A 237 -29.09 6.87 -4.24
N GLN A 238 -28.58 6.69 -5.47
CA GLN A 238 -29.04 7.43 -6.63
C GLN A 238 -28.93 6.60 -7.92
N PRO A 239 -29.76 6.90 -8.97
CA PRO A 239 -29.73 6.15 -10.21
C PRO A 239 -28.35 6.12 -10.87
N GLY A 240 -27.90 4.92 -11.28
CA GLY A 240 -26.62 4.74 -11.94
C GLY A 240 -25.46 4.46 -10.98
N ILE A 241 -25.73 4.36 -9.68
CA ILE A 241 -24.76 3.88 -8.69
C ILE A 241 -25.18 2.53 -8.12
N ARG A 242 -24.26 1.60 -8.12
CA ARG A 242 -24.37 0.31 -7.46
C ARG A 242 -23.28 0.20 -6.39
N TYR A 243 -23.70 0.33 -5.14
CA TYR A 243 -22.80 0.24 -4.01
C TYR A 243 -22.84 -1.16 -3.37
N LEU A 244 -21.67 -1.82 -3.33
CA LEU A 244 -21.50 -3.18 -2.80
C LEU A 244 -21.22 -3.23 -1.28
N GLY A 245 -21.13 -2.06 -0.63
CA GLY A 245 -20.65 -2.01 0.76
C GLY A 245 -19.16 -2.34 0.87
N ASN A 246 -18.74 -2.80 2.04
CA ASN A 246 -17.37 -3.29 2.22
C ASN A 246 -17.18 -4.63 1.50
N VAL A 247 -16.33 -4.62 0.47
CA VAL A 247 -15.97 -5.83 -0.27
C VAL A 247 -14.92 -6.61 0.51
N PRO A 248 -15.18 -7.87 0.88
CA PRO A 248 -14.17 -8.73 1.51
C PRO A 248 -12.91 -8.84 0.63
N PHE A 249 -11.73 -8.92 1.24
CA PHE A 249 -10.47 -8.99 0.47
C PHE A 249 -10.47 -10.12 -0.56
N ALA A 250 -11.01 -11.29 -0.20
CA ALA A 250 -11.14 -12.44 -1.11
C ALA A 250 -11.98 -12.13 -2.36
N ASP A 251 -12.89 -11.16 -2.29
CA ASP A 251 -13.79 -10.81 -3.38
C ASP A 251 -13.33 -9.57 -4.18
N VAL A 252 -12.31 -8.84 -3.71
CA VAL A 252 -11.77 -7.68 -4.43
C VAL A 252 -11.38 -8.01 -5.87
N PRO A 253 -10.67 -9.11 -6.19
CA PRO A 253 -10.36 -9.43 -7.60
C PRO A 253 -11.60 -9.65 -8.48
N TYR A 254 -12.69 -10.16 -7.91
CA TYR A 254 -13.96 -10.30 -8.64
C TYR A 254 -14.63 -8.94 -8.88
N ALA A 255 -14.58 -8.04 -7.89
CA ALA A 255 -15.10 -6.68 -8.04
C ALA A 255 -14.33 -5.90 -9.13
N LEU A 256 -13.00 -6.02 -9.15
CA LEU A 256 -12.17 -5.46 -10.22
C LEU A 256 -12.54 -6.07 -11.59
N ALA A 257 -12.65 -7.40 -11.67
CA ALA A 257 -12.94 -8.13 -12.90
C ALA A 257 -14.34 -7.87 -13.47
N ALA A 258 -15.32 -7.55 -12.61
CA ALA A 258 -16.69 -7.22 -13.02
C ALA A 258 -16.79 -5.88 -13.76
N SER A 259 -15.82 -4.98 -13.55
CA SER A 259 -15.78 -3.63 -14.14
C SER A 259 -15.26 -3.66 -15.59
N ASP A 260 -15.78 -2.78 -16.44
CA ASP A 260 -15.27 -2.56 -17.79
C ASP A 260 -14.07 -1.61 -17.79
N VAL A 261 -14.10 -0.59 -16.89
CA VAL A 261 -13.01 0.35 -16.64
C VAL A 261 -12.88 0.56 -15.13
N LEU A 262 -11.66 0.64 -14.64
CA LEU A 262 -11.37 1.03 -13.25
C LEU A 262 -10.92 2.49 -13.22
N ALA A 263 -11.54 3.28 -12.35
CA ALA A 263 -11.21 4.68 -12.16
C ALA A 263 -10.39 4.88 -10.88
N ILE A 264 -9.33 5.69 -10.98
CA ILE A 264 -8.47 6.10 -9.86
C ILE A 264 -8.41 7.63 -9.84
N PRO A 265 -9.50 8.29 -9.42
CA PRO A 265 -9.71 9.73 -9.61
C PRO A 265 -9.13 10.58 -8.48
N TYR A 266 -7.96 10.21 -7.96
CA TYR A 266 -7.37 10.85 -6.79
C TYR A 266 -7.17 12.35 -6.96
N ARG A 267 -7.57 13.12 -5.96
CA ARG A 267 -7.28 14.55 -5.90
C ARG A 267 -5.82 14.79 -5.54
N ARG A 268 -5.24 15.83 -6.10
CA ARG A 268 -3.86 16.20 -5.83
C ARG A 268 -3.73 16.81 -4.42
N SER A 269 -2.81 16.31 -3.65
CA SER A 269 -2.34 16.87 -2.38
C SER A 269 -0.95 16.33 -2.06
N PRO A 270 -0.14 16.98 -1.20
CA PRO A 270 1.18 16.45 -0.82
C PRO A 270 1.10 15.02 -0.29
N PHE A 271 0.09 14.69 0.50
CA PHE A 271 -0.15 13.34 1.03
C PHE A 271 -0.49 12.34 -0.09
N MET A 272 -1.43 12.67 -0.98
CA MET A 272 -1.83 11.78 -2.07
C MET A 272 -0.73 11.59 -3.11
N ASP A 273 0.02 12.64 -3.40
CA ASP A 273 1.12 12.63 -4.38
C ASP A 273 2.33 11.81 -3.88
N ALA A 274 2.56 11.81 -2.57
CA ALA A 274 3.61 11.01 -1.94
C ALA A 274 3.26 9.51 -1.85
N GLY A 275 2.01 9.13 -2.02
CA GLY A 275 1.53 7.77 -1.83
C GLY A 275 2.00 6.78 -2.90
N ALA A 276 1.84 5.49 -2.58
CA ALA A 276 1.96 4.36 -3.51
C ALA A 276 0.64 3.59 -3.53
N SER A 277 -0.18 3.83 -4.54
CA SER A 277 -1.51 3.24 -4.61
C SER A 277 -1.49 1.80 -5.11
N ASN A 278 -1.94 0.87 -4.26
CA ASN A 278 -2.15 -0.51 -4.69
C ASN A 278 -3.21 -0.64 -5.79
N LYS A 279 -4.20 0.28 -5.85
CA LYS A 279 -5.29 0.18 -6.84
C LYS A 279 -4.81 0.23 -8.29
N ILE A 280 -3.75 0.99 -8.57
CA ILE A 280 -3.13 1.03 -9.89
C ILE A 280 -2.50 -0.34 -10.21
N ALA A 281 -1.71 -0.87 -9.27
CA ALA A 281 -1.08 -2.17 -9.41
C ALA A 281 -2.11 -3.31 -9.50
N GLU A 282 -3.15 -3.29 -8.66
CA GLU A 282 -4.25 -4.26 -8.66
C GLU A 282 -5.01 -4.28 -9.99
N ALA A 283 -5.29 -3.11 -10.55
CA ALA A 283 -5.97 -2.98 -11.84
C ALA A 283 -5.12 -3.57 -12.98
N MET A 284 -3.81 -3.28 -13.01
CA MET A 284 -2.89 -3.85 -13.98
C MET A 284 -2.75 -5.37 -13.83
N ALA A 285 -2.59 -5.87 -12.60
CA ALA A 285 -2.49 -7.31 -12.31
C ALA A 285 -3.75 -8.07 -12.73
N CYS A 286 -4.92 -7.47 -12.55
CA CYS A 286 -6.21 -8.03 -12.97
C CYS A 286 -6.55 -7.77 -14.45
N GLN A 287 -5.65 -7.14 -15.21
CA GLN A 287 -5.83 -6.80 -16.63
C GLN A 287 -7.13 -6.04 -16.87
N ARG A 288 -7.33 -4.94 -16.15
CA ARG A 288 -8.49 -4.05 -16.36
C ARG A 288 -8.05 -2.73 -16.98
N PRO A 289 -8.84 -2.18 -17.92
CA PRO A 289 -8.64 -0.83 -18.42
C PRO A 289 -8.67 0.17 -17.26
N ILE A 290 -7.76 1.15 -17.28
CA ILE A 290 -7.58 2.14 -16.21
C ILE A 290 -7.84 3.53 -16.74
N VAL A 291 -8.54 4.33 -15.95
CA VAL A 291 -8.56 5.80 -16.02
C VAL A 291 -8.05 6.33 -14.70
N ALA A 292 -7.14 7.28 -14.71
CA ALA A 292 -6.58 7.84 -13.49
C ALA A 292 -6.46 9.37 -13.58
N THR A 293 -6.33 10.01 -12.45
CA THR A 293 -5.87 11.40 -12.39
C THR A 293 -4.36 11.44 -12.64
N ARG A 294 -3.91 12.44 -13.41
CA ARG A 294 -2.50 12.74 -13.60
C ARG A 294 -1.86 13.15 -12.27
N SER A 295 -1.14 12.25 -11.65
CA SER A 295 -0.54 12.46 -10.34
C SER A 295 0.77 11.71 -10.19
N PRO A 296 1.70 12.16 -9.31
CA PRO A 296 2.94 11.44 -8.99
C PRO A 296 2.72 10.03 -8.46
N ASN A 297 1.56 9.76 -7.83
CA ASN A 297 1.17 8.43 -7.41
C ASN A 297 1.17 7.41 -8.56
N LEU A 298 0.81 7.84 -9.78
CA LEU A 298 0.94 7.04 -11.00
C LEU A 298 2.27 7.32 -11.71
N THR A 299 2.54 8.59 -12.04
CA THR A 299 3.63 8.93 -12.98
C THR A 299 5.03 8.67 -12.43
N ALA A 300 5.24 8.83 -11.12
CA ALA A 300 6.52 8.55 -10.49
C ALA A 300 6.73 7.05 -10.19
N ASN A 301 5.66 6.33 -9.81
CA ASN A 301 5.78 4.92 -9.45
C ASN A 301 5.69 3.98 -10.66
N PHE A 302 5.03 4.39 -11.74
CA PHE A 302 4.80 3.59 -12.94
C PHE A 302 5.02 4.43 -14.22
N PRO A 303 6.24 4.97 -14.45
CA PRO A 303 6.48 5.95 -15.53
C PRO A 303 6.18 5.41 -16.93
N GLN A 304 6.51 4.15 -17.22
CA GLN A 304 6.22 3.52 -18.53
C GLN A 304 4.72 3.36 -18.73
N GLN A 305 4.01 2.83 -17.72
CA GLN A 305 2.56 2.66 -17.77
C GLN A 305 1.82 3.99 -17.82
N ALA A 306 2.34 5.01 -17.13
CA ALA A 306 1.79 6.35 -17.18
C ALA A 306 1.88 6.95 -18.61
N GLN A 307 2.98 6.70 -19.32
CA GLN A 307 3.13 7.11 -20.72
C GLN A 307 2.13 6.39 -21.63
N GLU A 308 1.91 5.10 -21.44
CA GLU A 308 0.90 4.34 -22.20
C GLU A 308 -0.54 4.77 -21.86
N LEU A 309 -0.79 5.22 -20.63
CA LEU A 309 -2.08 5.70 -20.15
C LEU A 309 -2.32 7.19 -20.43
N GLU A 310 -1.38 7.91 -21.04
CA GLU A 310 -1.47 9.36 -21.25
C GLU A 310 -2.82 9.83 -21.81
N PRO A 311 -3.43 9.14 -22.82
CA PRO A 311 -4.75 9.51 -23.35
C PRO A 311 -5.92 9.29 -22.36
N TYR A 312 -5.69 8.58 -21.26
CA TYR A 312 -6.69 8.19 -20.26
C TYR A 312 -6.42 8.82 -18.90
N LEU A 313 -5.59 9.88 -18.86
CA LEU A 313 -5.30 10.65 -17.67
C LEU A 313 -6.15 11.91 -17.60
N ALA A 314 -6.95 12.01 -16.53
CA ALA A 314 -7.78 13.16 -16.26
C ALA A 314 -7.05 14.24 -15.46
N GLU A 315 -7.47 15.48 -15.59
CA GLU A 315 -7.06 16.56 -14.70
C GLU A 315 -7.72 16.41 -13.33
N SER A 316 -6.97 16.71 -12.28
CA SER A 316 -7.43 16.57 -10.90
C SER A 316 -8.60 17.48 -10.60
N SER A 317 -9.60 16.95 -9.88
CA SER A 317 -10.80 17.69 -9.46
C SER A 317 -11.59 18.29 -10.62
N GLN A 318 -11.53 17.67 -11.79
CA GLN A 318 -12.27 18.09 -12.99
C GLN A 318 -13.16 16.94 -13.51
N PRO A 319 -14.42 16.85 -13.08
CA PRO A 319 -15.36 15.81 -13.51
C PRO A 319 -15.54 15.71 -15.04
N SER A 320 -15.53 16.84 -15.76
CA SER A 320 -15.64 16.87 -17.22
C SER A 320 -14.42 16.23 -17.92
N SER A 321 -13.20 16.51 -17.45
CA SER A 321 -12.00 15.84 -17.92
C SER A 321 -12.07 14.34 -17.66
N LEU A 322 -12.49 13.95 -16.46
CA LEU A 322 -12.65 12.54 -16.10
C LEU A 322 -13.71 11.85 -16.95
N ALA A 323 -14.84 12.50 -17.26
CA ALA A 323 -15.87 11.97 -18.16
C ALA A 323 -15.33 11.72 -19.57
N THR A 324 -14.56 12.67 -20.11
CA THR A 324 -13.96 12.54 -21.45
C THR A 324 -13.05 11.32 -21.56
N VAL A 325 -12.11 11.16 -20.62
CA VAL A 325 -11.17 10.02 -20.65
C VAL A 325 -11.85 8.69 -20.30
N LEU A 326 -12.93 8.70 -19.50
CA LEU A 326 -13.75 7.50 -19.26
C LEU A 326 -14.44 7.04 -20.54
N ALA A 327 -15.09 7.96 -21.28
CA ALA A 327 -15.73 7.64 -22.56
C ALA A 327 -14.72 7.04 -23.54
N GLN A 328 -13.54 7.65 -23.65
CA GLN A 328 -12.47 7.16 -24.53
C GLN A 328 -12.01 5.76 -24.11
N GLN A 329 -11.75 5.53 -22.82
CA GLN A 329 -11.27 4.23 -22.35
C GLN A 329 -12.31 3.11 -22.47
N LEU A 330 -13.58 3.44 -22.34
CA LEU A 330 -14.68 2.48 -22.57
C LEU A 330 -14.75 2.01 -24.02
N LEU A 331 -14.37 2.87 -24.98
CA LEU A 331 -14.29 2.52 -26.41
C LEU A 331 -13.02 1.72 -26.71
N ASP A 332 -11.86 2.23 -26.29
CA ASP A 332 -10.55 1.67 -26.65
C ASP A 332 -10.22 0.39 -25.90
N ARG A 333 -10.69 0.26 -24.67
CA ARG A 333 -10.39 -0.87 -23.75
C ARG A 333 -8.90 -1.16 -23.66
N LYS A 334 -8.10 -0.11 -23.66
CA LYS A 334 -6.64 -0.19 -23.60
C LYS A 334 -6.19 -0.83 -22.27
N LEU A 335 -5.41 -1.87 -22.39
CA LEU A 335 -4.73 -2.51 -21.25
C LEU A 335 -3.27 -2.07 -21.20
N VAL A 336 -2.73 -1.96 -20.00
CA VAL A 336 -1.29 -1.77 -19.78
C VAL A 336 -0.73 -2.96 -19.04
N ALA A 337 0.49 -3.35 -19.41
CA ALA A 337 1.15 -4.50 -18.80
C ALA A 337 1.56 -4.20 -17.36
N ALA A 338 1.29 -5.15 -16.46
CA ALA A 338 1.75 -5.09 -15.09
C ALA A 338 3.27 -5.30 -15.02
N PRO A 339 4.05 -4.37 -14.44
CA PRO A 339 5.48 -4.60 -14.27
C PRO A 339 5.75 -5.65 -13.18
N GLN A 340 6.89 -6.35 -13.28
CA GLN A 340 7.22 -7.44 -12.34
C GLN A 340 7.41 -6.95 -10.90
N ASN A 341 7.83 -5.72 -10.72
CA ASN A 341 8.06 -5.09 -9.41
C ASN A 341 6.78 -4.66 -8.67
N ILE A 342 5.59 -5.07 -9.11
CA ILE A 342 4.37 -4.95 -8.32
C ILE A 342 4.09 -6.19 -7.45
N TYR A 343 4.81 -7.28 -7.63
CA TYR A 343 4.62 -8.51 -6.85
C TYR A 343 5.67 -8.62 -5.75
N TRP A 344 5.28 -9.15 -4.58
CA TRP A 344 6.19 -9.31 -3.44
C TRP A 344 7.47 -10.06 -3.78
N SER A 345 7.39 -11.08 -4.62
CA SER A 345 8.56 -11.84 -5.07
C SER A 345 9.57 -10.97 -5.83
N GLY A 346 9.09 -10.15 -6.76
CA GLY A 346 9.93 -9.23 -7.55
C GLY A 346 10.53 -8.12 -6.67
N ILE A 347 9.70 -7.46 -5.87
CA ILE A 347 10.12 -6.40 -4.93
C ILE A 347 11.21 -6.91 -3.99
N THR A 348 10.96 -8.07 -3.36
CA THR A 348 11.90 -8.66 -2.39
C THR A 348 13.21 -9.06 -3.05
N SER A 349 13.16 -9.62 -4.27
CA SER A 349 14.37 -10.00 -5.01
C SER A 349 15.25 -8.81 -5.37
N THR A 350 14.65 -7.69 -5.76
CA THR A 350 15.39 -6.45 -6.05
C THR A 350 16.01 -5.89 -4.76
N LEU A 351 15.22 -5.73 -3.72
CA LEU A 351 15.68 -5.16 -2.46
C LEU A 351 16.74 -6.01 -1.75
N GLU A 352 16.72 -7.32 -1.93
CA GLU A 352 17.73 -8.22 -1.35
C GLU A 352 19.16 -7.85 -1.79
N GLN A 353 19.34 -7.33 -2.99
CA GLN A 353 20.65 -6.87 -3.48
C GLN A 353 21.13 -5.64 -2.69
N ASP A 354 20.23 -4.71 -2.41
CA ASP A 354 20.55 -3.50 -1.62
C ASP A 354 20.88 -3.87 -0.16
N LEU A 355 20.11 -4.80 0.43
CA LEU A 355 20.39 -5.32 1.77
C LEU A 355 21.75 -6.02 1.86
N LYS A 356 22.11 -6.82 0.85
CA LYS A 356 23.44 -7.47 0.79
C LYS A 356 24.56 -6.45 0.68
N ARG A 357 24.39 -5.41 -0.15
CA ARG A 357 25.37 -4.32 -0.27
C ARG A 357 25.58 -3.63 1.08
N LEU A 358 24.50 -3.21 1.76
CA LEU A 358 24.56 -2.60 3.08
C LEU A 358 25.27 -3.50 4.13
N ASN A 359 25.08 -4.83 4.05
CA ASN A 359 25.69 -5.77 4.98
C ASN A 359 27.20 -5.89 4.80
N HIS A 360 27.72 -5.61 3.62
CA HIS A 360 29.16 -5.69 3.29
C HIS A 360 29.87 -4.34 3.44
N ASP A 361 29.13 -3.23 3.55
CA ASP A 361 29.73 -1.92 3.80
C ASP A 361 30.22 -1.84 5.25
N PRO A 362 31.56 -1.60 5.44
CA PRO A 362 32.09 -1.42 6.78
C PRO A 362 31.42 -0.20 7.44
N ALA A 363 31.14 -0.31 8.73
CA ALA A 363 30.52 0.73 9.55
C ALA A 363 31.45 1.93 9.78
#